data_066aa66dda98845e45c6ce77659b00a2
#
_entry.id   066aa66dda98845e45c6ce77659b00a2
#
_cell.length_a   1.000
_cell.length_b   1.000
_cell.length_c   1.000
_cell.angle_alpha   90.00
_cell.angle_beta   90.00
_cell.angle_gamma   90.00
#
_symmetry.space_group_name_H-M   'P 1'
#
loop_
_entity.id
_entity.type
_entity.pdbx_description
1 polymer ?
#
loop_
_entity_poly.entity_id
_entity_poly.type
_entity_poly.pdbx_seq_one_letter_code
_entity_poly.pdbx_strand_id
1 'polypeptide(L)'
;TNAIGTALAEASGIEIHGSEHYLERNGFLTCAAAPIVSASGELLGVLDISGDQRSRHPHTLGLVNTAARMIENRLVTAACQRQIRLHLHPHPEGIGSVAEGIVALSDDGWIVGANRQGLALLGLAARDIGATPLSRVLDTRLEQILPIFRRRPQQAILLRRHDGTALYGVLRADLSLAAQARR
;
A
#
# COMPACT_ATOMS: atom_id res chain seq x y z
N THR A 1 5.31 -9.93 25.94
CA THR A 1 5.08 -9.36 24.59
C THR A 1 5.96 -10.09 23.60
N ASN A 2 5.52 -10.35 22.38
CA ASN A 2 6.34 -10.84 21.29
C ASN A 2 6.08 -9.97 20.05
N ALA A 3 7.05 -9.89 19.14
CA ALA A 3 6.95 -9.00 17.98
C ALA A 3 5.77 -9.35 17.07
N ILE A 4 5.54 -10.63 16.80
CA ILE A 4 4.43 -11.09 15.94
C ILE A 4 3.08 -10.69 16.54
N GLY A 5 2.83 -11.07 17.80
CA GLY A 5 1.56 -10.77 18.47
C GLY A 5 1.29 -9.27 18.59
N THR A 6 2.33 -8.48 18.85
CA THR A 6 2.21 -7.03 18.95
C THR A 6 1.98 -6.38 17.58
N ALA A 7 2.71 -6.81 16.54
CA ALA A 7 2.50 -6.33 15.17
C ALA A 7 1.07 -6.60 14.67
N LEU A 8 0.51 -7.76 15.03
CA LEU A 8 -0.89 -8.10 14.74
C LEU A 8 -1.88 -7.20 15.49
N ALA A 9 -1.64 -6.97 16.77
CA ALA A 9 -2.54 -6.17 17.62
C ALA A 9 -2.55 -4.69 17.25
N GLU A 10 -1.37 -4.14 16.92
CA GLU A 10 -1.18 -2.73 16.60
C GLU A 10 -1.29 -2.41 15.10
N ALA A 11 -1.38 -3.46 14.25
CA ALA A 11 -1.38 -3.35 12.79
C ALA A 11 -0.21 -2.51 12.25
N SER A 12 0.93 -2.52 12.94
CA SER A 12 2.12 -1.74 12.62
C SER A 12 3.40 -2.56 12.76
N GLY A 13 4.47 -2.11 12.08
CA GLY A 13 5.79 -2.69 12.26
C GLY A 13 6.33 -2.40 13.66
N ILE A 14 6.87 -3.43 14.32
CA ILE A 14 7.39 -3.33 15.69
C ILE A 14 8.71 -4.09 15.84
N GLU A 15 9.53 -3.61 16.75
CA GLU A 15 10.78 -4.27 17.17
C GLU A 15 10.72 -4.54 18.67
N ILE A 16 11.07 -5.75 19.08
CA ILE A 16 11.13 -6.20 20.48
C ILE A 16 12.54 -6.69 20.78
N HIS A 17 13.13 -6.16 21.83
CA HIS A 17 14.52 -6.46 22.22
C HIS A 17 14.62 -7.15 23.55
N GLY A 18 15.44 -8.20 23.62
CA GLY A 18 15.95 -8.78 24.85
C GLY A 18 14.91 -8.91 25.96
N SER A 19 15.06 -8.16 27.02
CA SER A 19 14.19 -8.16 28.22
C SER A 19 12.75 -7.66 27.99
N GLU A 20 12.46 -7.08 26.83
CA GLU A 20 11.08 -6.70 26.45
C GLU A 20 10.22 -7.91 26.07
N HIS A 21 10.86 -9.08 25.80
CA HIS A 21 10.13 -10.31 25.54
C HIS A 21 9.42 -10.76 26.81
N TYR A 22 8.17 -11.20 26.65
CA TYR A 22 7.36 -11.71 27.76
C TYR A 22 7.97 -12.93 28.43
N LEU A 23 8.59 -13.81 27.64
CA LEU A 23 9.28 -14.99 28.14
C LEU A 23 10.76 -14.70 28.36
N GLU A 24 11.26 -14.77 29.60
CA GLU A 24 12.66 -14.55 29.97
C GLU A 24 13.64 -15.39 29.15
N ARG A 25 13.25 -16.62 28.79
CA ARG A 25 14.06 -17.50 27.93
C ARG A 25 14.32 -16.92 26.53
N ASN A 26 13.55 -15.94 26.10
CA ASN A 26 13.70 -15.24 24.82
C ASN A 26 14.50 -13.94 24.95
N GLY A 27 15.02 -13.64 26.13
CA GLY A 27 15.78 -12.43 26.42
C GLY A 27 17.07 -12.26 25.63
N PHE A 28 17.50 -13.28 24.87
CA PHE A 28 18.65 -13.21 23.98
C PHE A 28 18.25 -12.82 22.53
N LEU A 29 16.96 -12.71 22.25
CA LEU A 29 16.46 -12.42 20.90
C LEU A 29 16.18 -10.93 20.68
N THR A 30 16.37 -10.51 19.45
CA THR A 30 15.79 -9.29 18.87
C THR A 30 14.89 -9.72 17.72
N CYS A 31 13.64 -9.25 17.73
CA CYS A 31 12.64 -9.59 16.74
C CYS A 31 12.06 -8.29 16.14
N ALA A 32 12.03 -8.21 14.82
CA ALA A 32 11.36 -7.15 14.09
C ALA A 32 10.26 -7.77 13.23
N ALA A 33 9.03 -7.30 13.37
CA ALA A 33 7.88 -7.85 12.71
C ALA A 33 7.02 -6.74 12.06
N ALA A 34 6.47 -7.00 10.88
CA ALA A 34 5.54 -6.11 10.19
C ALA A 34 4.35 -6.91 9.65
N PRO A 35 3.12 -6.41 9.82
CA PRO A 35 1.92 -7.03 9.26
C PRO A 35 1.90 -6.89 7.74
N ILE A 36 1.26 -7.85 7.06
CA ILE A 36 1.00 -7.87 5.64
C ILE A 36 -0.52 -7.88 5.44
N VAL A 37 -1.03 -6.93 4.67
CA VAL A 37 -2.46 -6.84 4.36
C VAL A 37 -2.74 -7.11 2.88
N SER A 38 -3.94 -7.62 2.60
CA SER A 38 -4.45 -7.85 1.25
C SER A 38 -4.87 -6.55 0.56
N ALA A 39 -5.24 -6.67 -0.73
CA ALA A 39 -5.82 -5.57 -1.49
C ALA A 39 -7.17 -5.07 -0.92
N SER A 40 -7.89 -5.89 -0.15
CA SER A 40 -9.12 -5.52 0.56
C SER A 40 -8.88 -4.98 1.97
N GLY A 41 -7.62 -4.89 2.40
CA GLY A 41 -7.24 -4.42 3.74
C GLY A 41 -7.32 -5.48 4.83
N GLU A 42 -7.52 -6.77 4.47
CA GLU A 42 -7.52 -7.87 5.42
C GLU A 42 -6.10 -8.26 5.82
N LEU A 43 -5.90 -8.53 7.11
CA LEU A 43 -4.62 -9.02 7.63
C LEU A 43 -4.37 -10.45 7.14
N LEU A 44 -3.32 -10.64 6.34
CA LEU A 44 -2.94 -11.94 5.78
C LEU A 44 -1.90 -12.67 6.63
N GLY A 45 -1.04 -11.93 7.29
CA GLY A 45 0.05 -12.51 8.08
C GLY A 45 1.03 -11.46 8.58
N VAL A 46 2.17 -11.94 9.06
CA VAL A 46 3.25 -11.12 9.60
C VAL A 46 4.57 -11.58 9.01
N LEU A 47 5.38 -10.64 8.55
CA LEU A 47 6.78 -10.87 8.24
C LEU A 47 7.61 -10.62 9.50
N ASP A 48 8.38 -11.60 9.95
CA ASP A 48 9.24 -11.52 11.14
C ASP A 48 10.68 -11.84 10.79
N ILE A 49 11.61 -11.06 11.35
CA ILE A 49 13.03 -11.33 11.36
C ILE A 49 13.49 -11.38 12.82
N SER A 50 13.99 -12.54 13.24
CA SER A 50 14.49 -12.79 14.58
C SER A 50 15.98 -13.08 14.53
N GLY A 51 16.74 -12.57 15.49
CA GLY A 51 18.17 -12.77 15.60
C GLY A 51 18.68 -12.66 17.04
N ASP A 52 19.98 -12.93 17.26
CA ASP A 52 20.64 -12.71 18.56
C ASP A 52 20.72 -11.20 18.83
N GLN A 53 20.33 -10.77 20.04
CA GLN A 53 20.40 -9.38 20.46
C GLN A 53 21.80 -8.75 20.34
N ARG A 54 22.87 -9.56 20.41
CA ARG A 54 24.25 -9.11 20.22
C ARG A 54 24.57 -8.74 18.77
N SER A 55 23.78 -9.25 17.82
CA SER A 55 23.89 -8.97 16.39
C SER A 55 22.83 -7.94 15.93
N ARG A 56 22.39 -7.07 16.82
CA ARG A 56 21.40 -6.05 16.53
C ARG A 56 21.86 -5.12 15.41
N HIS A 57 21.04 -5.01 14.38
CA HIS A 57 21.21 -4.03 13.32
C HIS A 57 20.11 -2.97 13.39
N PRO A 58 20.47 -1.66 13.52
CA PRO A 58 19.48 -0.58 13.69
C PRO A 58 18.53 -0.43 12.50
N HIS A 59 18.82 -1.07 11.36
CA HIS A 59 18.00 -1.02 10.15
C HIS A 59 17.05 -2.20 9.96
N THR A 60 17.03 -3.18 10.88
CA THR A 60 16.22 -4.40 10.71
C THR A 60 14.73 -4.10 10.61
N LEU A 61 14.20 -3.23 11.45
CA LEU A 61 12.80 -2.81 11.38
C LEU A 61 12.47 -2.12 10.04
N GLY A 62 13.38 -1.26 9.56
CA GLY A 62 13.24 -0.62 8.25
C GLY A 62 13.20 -1.63 7.11
N LEU A 63 14.07 -2.66 7.17
CA LEU A 63 14.09 -3.74 6.18
C LEU A 63 12.79 -4.54 6.18
N VAL A 64 12.30 -4.95 7.35
CA VAL A 64 11.04 -5.71 7.50
C VAL A 64 9.85 -4.90 6.98
N ASN A 65 9.75 -3.62 7.35
CA ASN A 65 8.70 -2.74 6.86
C ASN A 65 8.75 -2.57 5.33
N THR A 66 9.94 -2.39 4.77
CA THR A 66 10.13 -2.27 3.31
C THR A 66 9.73 -3.55 2.59
N ALA A 67 10.16 -4.71 3.10
CA ALA A 67 9.81 -6.00 2.53
C ALA A 67 8.29 -6.26 2.58
N ALA A 68 7.63 -5.95 3.71
CA ALA A 68 6.17 -6.06 3.84
C ALA A 68 5.44 -5.18 2.81
N ARG A 69 5.88 -3.93 2.61
CA ARG A 69 5.32 -3.04 1.57
C ARG A 69 5.52 -3.60 0.15
N MET A 70 6.69 -4.17 -0.15
CA MET A 70 6.94 -4.79 -1.45
C MET A 70 5.98 -5.96 -1.70
N ILE A 71 5.71 -6.77 -0.69
CA ILE A 71 4.76 -7.87 -0.76
C ILE A 71 3.34 -7.32 -1.01
N GLU A 72 2.90 -6.34 -0.24
CA GLU A 72 1.58 -5.71 -0.39
C GLU A 72 1.38 -5.10 -1.78
N ASN A 73 2.38 -4.37 -2.31
CA ASN A 73 2.32 -3.80 -3.66
C ASN A 73 2.13 -4.89 -4.72
N ARG A 74 2.79 -6.03 -4.57
CA ARG A 74 2.63 -7.19 -5.48
C ARG A 74 1.26 -7.84 -5.32
N LEU A 75 0.77 -7.98 -4.08
CA LEU A 75 -0.56 -8.56 -3.81
C LEU A 75 -1.68 -7.72 -4.44
N VAL A 76 -1.64 -6.39 -4.27
CA VAL A 76 -2.63 -5.50 -4.90
C VAL A 76 -2.54 -5.60 -6.42
N THR A 77 -1.34 -5.57 -7.00
CA THR A 77 -1.17 -5.68 -8.45
C THR A 77 -1.71 -7.00 -8.98
N ALA A 78 -1.44 -8.11 -8.30
CA ALA A 78 -1.90 -9.44 -8.70
C ALA A 78 -3.41 -9.61 -8.53
N ALA A 79 -3.97 -9.19 -7.38
CA ALA A 79 -5.40 -9.31 -7.10
C ALA A 79 -6.26 -8.42 -8.01
N CYS A 80 -5.71 -7.26 -8.42
CA CYS A 80 -6.41 -6.24 -9.18
C CYS A 80 -5.91 -6.11 -10.63
N GLN A 81 -5.45 -7.22 -11.24
CA GLN A 81 -4.93 -7.22 -12.63
C GLN A 81 -5.95 -6.71 -13.65
N ARG A 82 -7.23 -7.04 -13.45
CA ARG A 82 -8.31 -6.66 -14.36
C ARG A 82 -8.87 -5.27 -14.13
N GLN A 83 -8.48 -4.60 -13.06
CA GLN A 83 -8.90 -3.25 -12.72
C GLN A 83 -7.89 -2.22 -13.23
N ILE A 84 -8.37 -0.99 -13.36
CA ILE A 84 -7.52 0.17 -13.56
C ILE A 84 -6.82 0.44 -12.23
N ARG A 85 -5.50 0.58 -12.23
CA ARG A 85 -4.72 0.88 -11.02
C ARG A 85 -4.17 2.30 -11.11
N LEU A 86 -4.52 3.12 -10.11
CA LEU A 86 -3.98 4.46 -9.93
C LEU A 86 -2.79 4.37 -8.97
N HIS A 87 -1.59 4.65 -9.48
CA HIS A 87 -0.36 4.74 -8.70
C HIS A 87 -0.16 6.17 -8.24
N LEU A 88 -0.01 6.39 -6.95
CA LEU A 88 -0.02 7.70 -6.29
C LEU A 88 1.26 7.93 -5.49
N HIS A 89 1.75 9.16 -5.49
CA HIS A 89 2.81 9.60 -4.57
C HIS A 89 2.75 11.13 -4.41
N PRO A 90 3.20 11.70 -3.25
CA PRO A 90 3.32 13.15 -3.08
C PRO A 90 4.29 13.81 -4.06
N HIS A 91 5.27 13.06 -4.58
CA HIS A 91 6.25 13.51 -5.56
C HIS A 91 6.22 12.60 -6.80
N PRO A 92 6.32 13.14 -8.02
CA PRO A 92 6.22 12.34 -9.24
C PRO A 92 7.32 11.26 -9.36
N GLU A 93 8.51 11.51 -8.81
CA GLU A 93 9.65 10.57 -8.79
C GLU A 93 9.42 9.36 -7.88
N GLY A 94 8.50 9.47 -6.93
CA GLY A 94 8.15 8.38 -6.01
C GLY A 94 7.23 7.33 -6.61
N ILE A 95 6.61 7.61 -7.76
CA ILE A 95 5.76 6.65 -8.46
C ILE A 95 6.63 5.52 -9.03
N GLY A 96 6.26 4.26 -8.75
CA GLY A 96 7.05 3.08 -9.07
C GLY A 96 8.04 2.66 -7.98
N SER A 97 8.19 3.47 -6.92
CA SER A 97 8.98 3.08 -5.75
C SER A 97 8.18 2.18 -4.80
N VAL A 98 8.87 1.58 -3.81
CA VAL A 98 8.22 0.79 -2.77
C VAL A 98 7.26 1.61 -1.90
N ALA A 99 7.43 2.94 -1.87
CA ALA A 99 6.64 3.87 -1.08
C ALA A 99 5.39 4.40 -1.82
N GLU A 100 5.15 3.97 -3.06
CA GLU A 100 3.97 4.39 -3.81
C GLU A 100 2.66 3.87 -3.20
N GLY A 101 1.61 4.67 -3.29
CA GLY A 101 0.25 4.21 -3.09
C GLY A 101 -0.31 3.57 -4.36
N ILE A 102 -0.98 2.43 -4.22
CA ILE A 102 -1.67 1.75 -5.32
C ILE A 102 -3.14 1.64 -4.95
N VAL A 103 -4.01 2.12 -5.84
CA VAL A 103 -5.46 2.07 -5.66
C VAL A 103 -6.08 1.50 -6.93
N ALA A 104 -6.82 0.40 -6.78
CA ALA A 104 -7.54 -0.24 -7.87
C ALA A 104 -8.96 0.34 -7.98
N LEU A 105 -9.38 0.62 -9.21
CA LEU A 105 -10.65 1.24 -9.53
C LEU A 105 -11.48 0.32 -10.41
N SER A 106 -12.79 0.25 -10.12
CA SER A 106 -13.76 -0.31 -11.06
C SER A 106 -13.94 0.61 -12.27
N ASP A 107 -14.62 0.12 -13.30
CA ASP A 107 -14.93 0.92 -14.50
C ASP A 107 -15.74 2.18 -14.17
N ASP A 108 -16.53 2.15 -13.11
CA ASP A 108 -17.34 3.28 -12.61
C ASP A 108 -16.56 4.17 -11.61
N GLY A 109 -15.27 3.93 -11.40
CA GLY A 109 -14.41 4.75 -10.56
C GLY A 109 -14.55 4.49 -9.06
N TRP A 110 -15.13 3.35 -8.62
CA TRP A 110 -15.12 2.95 -7.22
C TRP A 110 -13.78 2.34 -6.84
N ILE A 111 -13.31 2.63 -5.63
CA ILE A 111 -12.11 2.05 -5.06
C ILE A 111 -12.42 0.61 -4.64
N VAL A 112 -11.86 -0.38 -5.33
CA VAL A 112 -12.12 -1.81 -5.12
C VAL A 112 -10.94 -2.55 -4.51
N GLY A 113 -9.79 -1.90 -4.40
CA GLY A 113 -8.60 -2.44 -3.74
C GLY A 113 -7.56 -1.36 -3.54
N ALA A 114 -6.68 -1.54 -2.57
CA ALA A 114 -5.57 -0.63 -2.31
C ALA A 114 -4.48 -1.28 -1.47
N ASN A 115 -3.23 -0.76 -1.56
CA ASN A 115 -2.23 -1.00 -0.54
C ASN A 115 -2.40 0.01 0.61
N ARG A 116 -1.73 -0.21 1.74
CA ARG A 116 -1.81 0.70 2.91
C ARG A 116 -1.41 2.13 2.56
N GLN A 117 -0.39 2.30 1.73
CA GLN A 117 0.07 3.63 1.33
C GLN A 117 -0.98 4.37 0.48
N GLY A 118 -1.68 3.67 -0.41
CA GLY A 118 -2.78 4.23 -1.20
C GLY A 118 -3.92 4.72 -0.31
N LEU A 119 -4.33 3.91 0.67
CA LEU A 119 -5.32 4.33 1.66
C LEU A 119 -4.86 5.55 2.47
N ALA A 120 -3.63 5.54 2.96
CA ALA A 120 -3.08 6.65 3.74
C ALA A 120 -3.03 7.95 2.93
N LEU A 121 -2.55 7.92 1.69
CA LEU A 121 -2.48 9.09 0.81
C LEU A 121 -3.86 9.67 0.49
N LEU A 122 -4.89 8.83 0.40
CA LEU A 122 -6.26 9.27 0.17
C LEU A 122 -7.03 9.60 1.46
N GLY A 123 -6.46 9.35 2.63
CA GLY A 123 -7.12 9.55 3.92
C GLY A 123 -8.27 8.55 4.16
N LEU A 124 -8.13 7.33 3.66
CA LEU A 124 -9.10 6.26 3.74
C LEU A 124 -8.66 5.15 4.71
N ALA A 125 -9.62 4.38 5.19
CA ALA A 125 -9.41 3.15 5.94
C ALA A 125 -9.81 1.93 5.10
N ALA A 126 -9.44 0.72 5.55
CA ALA A 126 -9.78 -0.52 4.85
C ALA A 126 -11.29 -0.69 4.60
N ARG A 127 -12.13 -0.25 5.54
CA ARG A 127 -13.60 -0.30 5.42
C ARG A 127 -14.18 0.55 4.27
N ASP A 128 -13.40 1.48 3.75
CA ASP A 128 -13.80 2.36 2.65
C ASP A 128 -13.62 1.70 1.28
N ILE A 129 -12.88 0.59 1.22
CA ILE A 129 -12.71 -0.22 0.01
C ILE A 129 -14.06 -0.84 -0.37
N GLY A 130 -14.48 -0.67 -1.63
CA GLY A 130 -15.77 -1.09 -2.13
C GLY A 130 -16.93 -0.14 -1.80
N ALA A 131 -16.70 0.88 -0.95
CA ALA A 131 -17.75 1.81 -0.48
C ALA A 131 -17.51 3.27 -0.89
N THR A 132 -16.37 3.59 -1.49
CA THR A 132 -15.97 4.97 -1.80
C THR A 132 -15.58 5.14 -3.26
N PRO A 133 -16.24 6.03 -4.01
CA PRO A 133 -15.80 6.41 -5.34
C PRO A 133 -14.60 7.37 -5.27
N LEU A 134 -13.74 7.34 -6.30
CA LEU A 134 -12.54 8.20 -6.39
C LEU A 134 -12.89 9.69 -6.24
N SER A 135 -14.01 10.12 -6.82
CA SER A 135 -14.50 11.50 -6.78
C SER A 135 -14.88 12.00 -5.38
N ARG A 136 -15.01 11.11 -4.40
CA ARG A 136 -15.28 11.49 -3.01
C ARG A 136 -14.02 11.97 -2.29
N VAL A 137 -12.85 11.55 -2.76
CA VAL A 137 -11.56 11.87 -2.14
C VAL A 137 -10.68 12.79 -2.97
N LEU A 138 -10.81 12.71 -4.31
CA LEU A 138 -10.08 13.57 -5.24
C LEU A 138 -11.03 14.54 -5.93
N ASP A 139 -10.53 15.73 -6.23
CA ASP A 139 -11.22 16.75 -7.03
C ASP A 139 -11.22 16.40 -8.53
N THR A 140 -11.57 15.14 -8.83
CA THR A 140 -11.63 14.61 -10.18
C THR A 140 -12.39 13.29 -10.22
N ARG A 141 -12.75 12.86 -11.42
CA ARG A 141 -13.40 11.57 -11.70
C ARG A 141 -12.57 10.76 -12.67
N LEU A 142 -12.77 9.43 -12.66
CA LEU A 142 -12.06 8.53 -13.56
C LEU A 142 -12.22 8.90 -15.02
N GLU A 143 -13.44 9.27 -15.44
CA GLU A 143 -13.76 9.65 -16.82
C GLU A 143 -12.98 10.89 -17.29
N GLN A 144 -12.62 11.77 -16.37
CA GLN A 144 -11.87 13.01 -16.67
C GLN A 144 -10.38 12.75 -16.85
N ILE A 145 -9.80 11.83 -16.04
CA ILE A 145 -8.38 11.54 -16.08
C ILE A 145 -8.01 10.46 -17.09
N LEU A 146 -8.91 9.53 -17.38
CA LEU A 146 -8.65 8.42 -18.29
C LEU A 146 -8.19 8.85 -19.70
N PRO A 147 -8.81 9.88 -20.35
CA PRO A 147 -8.33 10.37 -21.64
C PRO A 147 -6.92 10.98 -21.60
N ILE A 148 -6.53 11.59 -20.47
CA ILE A 148 -5.20 12.17 -20.29
C ILE A 148 -4.15 11.06 -20.29
N PHE A 149 -4.39 9.99 -19.53
CA PHE A 149 -3.49 8.84 -19.47
C PHE A 149 -3.44 8.05 -20.78
N ARG A 150 -4.53 7.98 -21.53
CA ARG A 150 -4.53 7.37 -22.88
C ARG A 150 -3.59 8.10 -23.84
N ARG A 151 -3.49 9.42 -23.72
CA ARG A 151 -2.58 10.24 -24.56
C ARG A 151 -1.13 10.21 -24.06
N ARG A 152 -0.93 10.10 -22.74
CA ARG A 152 0.38 10.18 -22.08
C ARG A 152 0.50 9.15 -20.96
N PRO A 153 0.58 7.85 -21.27
CA PRO A 153 0.41 6.76 -20.31
C PRO A 153 1.49 6.68 -19.21
N GLN A 154 2.66 7.29 -19.46
CA GLN A 154 3.77 7.28 -18.50
C GLN A 154 3.94 8.60 -17.75
N GLN A 155 3.15 9.61 -18.09
CA GLN A 155 3.28 10.92 -17.46
C GLN A 155 2.47 10.98 -16.18
N ALA A 156 3.13 11.34 -15.06
CA ALA A 156 2.44 11.67 -13.84
C ALA A 156 1.63 12.96 -14.00
N ILE A 157 0.39 12.95 -13.57
CA ILE A 157 -0.48 14.12 -13.52
C ILE A 157 -0.69 14.58 -12.09
N LEU A 158 -0.86 15.88 -11.91
CA LEU A 158 -1.21 16.48 -10.63
C LEU A 158 -2.68 16.20 -10.32
N LEU A 159 -2.93 15.61 -9.18
CA LEU A 159 -4.25 15.35 -8.61
C LEU A 159 -4.37 16.12 -7.30
N ARG A 160 -5.57 16.52 -6.93
CA ARG A 160 -5.81 17.20 -5.65
C ARG A 160 -6.90 16.49 -4.87
N ARG A 161 -6.67 16.35 -3.57
CA ARG A 161 -7.71 15.97 -2.63
C ARG A 161 -8.61 17.19 -2.36
N HIS A 162 -9.84 16.93 -1.88
CA HIS A 162 -10.78 18.01 -1.50
C HIS A 162 -10.25 18.90 -0.37
N ASP A 163 -9.30 18.42 0.43
CA ASP A 163 -8.61 19.20 1.46
C ASP A 163 -7.45 20.06 0.92
N GLY A 164 -7.24 20.06 -0.41
CA GLY A 164 -6.19 20.81 -1.09
C GLY A 164 -4.85 20.09 -1.19
N THR A 165 -4.68 18.91 -0.57
CA THR A 165 -3.44 18.11 -0.65
C THR A 165 -3.15 17.72 -2.09
N ALA A 166 -1.95 18.02 -2.57
CA ALA A 166 -1.49 17.67 -3.90
C ALA A 166 -0.86 16.27 -3.91
N LEU A 167 -1.23 15.48 -4.91
CA LEU A 167 -0.67 14.16 -5.19
C LEU A 167 -0.35 14.06 -6.68
N TYR A 168 0.61 13.22 -7.03
CA TYR A 168 0.88 12.86 -8.42
C TYR A 168 0.37 11.45 -8.67
N GLY A 169 -0.19 11.20 -9.86
CA GLY A 169 -0.76 9.92 -10.20
C GLY A 169 -0.41 9.47 -11.61
N VAL A 170 -0.30 8.15 -11.79
CA VAL A 170 -0.22 7.46 -13.07
C VAL A 170 -1.24 6.33 -13.08
N LEU A 171 -2.05 6.23 -14.13
CA LEU A 171 -2.94 5.07 -14.33
C LEU A 171 -2.19 3.95 -15.05
N ARG A 172 -2.39 2.74 -14.58
CA ARG A 172 -1.93 1.51 -15.23
C ARG A 172 -3.10 0.55 -15.38
N ALA A 173 -3.21 -0.06 -16.56
CA ALA A 173 -4.19 -1.11 -16.86
C ALA A 173 -3.51 -2.16 -17.72
N ASP A 174 -3.91 -3.43 -17.61
CA ASP A 174 -3.41 -4.46 -18.48
C ASP A 174 -4.01 -4.28 -19.90
N LEU A 175 -3.17 -4.43 -20.91
CA LEU A 175 -3.50 -4.14 -22.31
C LEU A 175 -4.72 -4.90 -22.86
N SER A 176 -5.12 -6.00 -22.23
CA SER A 176 -6.32 -6.76 -22.59
C SER A 176 -7.63 -5.99 -22.34
N LEU A 177 -7.66 -5.11 -21.35
CA LEU A 177 -8.82 -4.27 -21.03
C LEU A 177 -8.93 -3.04 -21.93
N ALA A 178 -7.80 -2.52 -22.39
CA ALA A 178 -7.78 -1.40 -23.34
C ALA A 178 -8.38 -1.76 -24.71
N ALA A 179 -8.43 -3.04 -25.04
CA ALA A 179 -9.03 -3.54 -26.29
C ALA A 179 -10.55 -3.71 -26.21
N GLN A 180 -11.11 -4.03 -25.04
CA GLN A 180 -12.55 -4.21 -24.84
C GLN A 180 -13.33 -2.88 -24.74
N ALA A 181 -12.70 -1.81 -24.28
CA ALA A 181 -13.28 -0.46 -24.24
C ALA A 181 -13.31 0.25 -25.61
N ARG A 182 -12.96 -0.46 -26.69
CA ARG A 182 -13.01 0.03 -28.09
C ARG A 182 -14.19 -0.52 -28.90
N ARG A 183 -15.08 -1.30 -28.29
CA ARG A 183 -16.28 -1.81 -28.95
C ARG A 183 -17.55 -1.13 -28.48
#